data_043af58a9f8a5ae82b723a1603b8482a
#
_entry.id   043af58a9f8a5ae82b723a1603b8482a
#
_cell.length_a   1.000
_cell.length_b   1.000
_cell.length_c   1.000
_cell.angle_alpha   90.00
_cell.angle_beta   90.00
_cell.angle_gamma   90.00
#
_symmetry.space_group_name_H-M   'P 1'
#
loop_
_entity.id
_entity.type
_entity.pdbx_description
1 polymer ?
#
loop_
_entity_poly.entity_id
_entity_poly.type
_entity_poly.pdbx_seq_one_letter_code
_entity_poly.pdbx_strand_id
1 'polypeptide(L)'
;RKEITLLLSLFEKGHKVAGRIENPGGSVHEHGFAASQLLRLKEKEIPVVALVDKVAASGGYLMATVADKIIAAPFAIIGSIGVVAQLPNFNRWLEKQGVDFEQVTAGKHKRTLTMFGKNTDEGREKLKEDLEEIHVLFKNQIQKYRPSIDIEKVATGEYWYGTRALELGLVDSIQTSDDYLLDLIKTRDIYKVEFKKAKKLTEKLLHMGQALFNR
;
A
#
# COMPACT_ATOMS: atom_id res chain seq x y z
N ARG A 1 -0.18 -12.03 5.63
CA ARG A 1 -0.91 -12.58 6.78
C ARG A 1 -0.09 -13.65 7.51
N LYS A 2 0.30 -14.73 6.84
CA LYS A 2 1.10 -15.82 7.45
C LYS A 2 2.41 -15.31 8.03
N GLU A 3 3.04 -14.38 7.37
CA GLU A 3 4.30 -13.74 7.74
C GLU A 3 4.18 -12.98 9.07
N ILE A 4 3.21 -12.07 9.19
CA ILE A 4 2.97 -11.33 10.45
C ILE A 4 2.58 -12.29 11.57
N THR A 5 1.76 -13.31 11.29
CA THR A 5 1.40 -14.32 12.30
C THR A 5 2.62 -15.09 12.80
N LEU A 6 3.56 -15.45 11.92
CA LEU A 6 4.80 -16.11 12.30
C LEU A 6 5.71 -15.14 13.08
N LEU A 7 5.86 -13.89 12.63
CA LEU A 7 6.61 -12.88 13.37
C LEU A 7 6.09 -12.76 14.81
N LEU A 8 4.76 -12.64 14.98
CA LEU A 8 4.13 -12.54 16.30
C LEU A 8 4.41 -13.74 17.21
N SER A 9 4.68 -14.93 16.65
CA SER A 9 5.05 -16.11 17.44
C SER A 9 6.54 -16.17 17.83
N LEU A 10 7.37 -15.34 17.18
CA LEU A 10 8.82 -15.28 17.41
C LEU A 10 9.24 -14.08 18.28
N PHE A 11 8.36 -13.08 18.42
CA PHE A 11 8.69 -11.87 19.15
C PHE A 11 8.47 -12.01 20.64
N GLU A 12 9.44 -11.51 21.41
CA GLU A 12 9.42 -11.38 22.85
C GLU A 12 9.44 -9.90 23.24
N LYS A 13 9.18 -9.62 24.51
CA LYS A 13 9.23 -8.26 25.07
C LYS A 13 10.62 -7.65 24.86
N GLY A 14 10.65 -6.45 24.28
CA GLY A 14 11.88 -5.73 23.94
C GLY A 14 12.31 -5.81 22.48
N HIS A 15 11.72 -6.70 21.69
CA HIS A 15 11.91 -6.70 20.24
C HIS A 15 11.24 -5.48 19.61
N LYS A 16 11.77 -5.05 18.45
CA LYS A 16 11.23 -3.98 17.59
C LYS A 16 11.24 -4.47 16.15
N VAL A 17 10.25 -4.08 15.37
CA VAL A 17 10.21 -4.32 13.93
C VAL A 17 10.64 -3.08 13.18
N ALA A 18 11.64 -3.21 12.31
CA ALA A 18 11.98 -2.22 11.31
C ALA A 18 11.58 -2.78 9.95
N GLY A 19 10.52 -2.24 9.36
CA GLY A 19 9.96 -2.69 8.09
C GLY A 19 10.33 -1.73 6.95
N ARG A 20 11.05 -2.20 5.93
CA ARG A 20 11.23 -1.44 4.69
C ARG A 20 9.94 -1.47 3.88
N ILE A 21 9.44 -0.30 3.51
CA ILE A 21 8.24 -0.13 2.67
C ILE A 21 8.69 0.48 1.34
N GLU A 22 8.49 -0.27 0.25
CA GLU A 22 8.61 0.21 -1.13
C GLU A 22 7.29 -0.10 -1.85
N ASN A 23 6.34 0.82 -1.76
CA ASN A 23 4.99 0.58 -2.26
C ASN A 23 4.35 1.88 -2.78
N PRO A 24 4.05 1.97 -4.10
CA PRO A 24 3.42 3.13 -4.71
C PRO A 24 1.90 3.20 -4.49
N GLY A 25 1.31 2.20 -3.85
CA GLY A 25 -0.13 2.06 -3.66
C GLY A 25 -0.76 1.00 -4.56
N GLY A 26 -2.06 1.07 -4.69
CA GLY A 26 -2.88 0.12 -5.44
C GLY A 26 -4.24 -0.08 -4.80
N SER A 27 -4.79 -1.29 -4.87
CA SER A 27 -6.11 -1.64 -4.36
C SER A 27 -6.26 -1.30 -2.86
N VAL A 28 -7.28 -0.51 -2.53
CA VAL A 28 -7.52 -0.01 -1.17
C VAL A 28 -7.76 -1.13 -0.18
N HIS A 29 -8.54 -2.15 -0.56
CA HIS A 29 -8.85 -3.28 0.33
C HIS A 29 -7.62 -4.15 0.62
N GLU A 30 -6.69 -4.31 -0.33
CA GLU A 30 -5.44 -5.05 -0.09
C GLU A 30 -4.51 -4.30 0.86
N HIS A 31 -4.35 -2.99 0.65
CA HIS A 31 -3.49 -2.15 1.51
C HIS A 31 -4.11 -1.92 2.88
N GLY A 32 -5.43 -1.73 2.96
CA GLY A 32 -6.15 -1.68 4.23
C GLY A 32 -6.01 -2.97 5.03
N PHE A 33 -6.09 -4.13 4.35
CA PHE A 33 -5.83 -5.42 4.98
C PHE A 33 -4.37 -5.56 5.43
N ALA A 34 -3.40 -5.10 4.63
CA ALA A 34 -1.98 -5.13 5.01
C ALA A 34 -1.72 -4.23 6.23
N ALA A 35 -2.28 -3.01 6.26
CA ALA A 35 -2.22 -2.11 7.42
C ALA A 35 -2.79 -2.77 8.68
N SER A 36 -3.96 -3.43 8.57
CA SER A 36 -4.55 -4.15 9.71
C SER A 36 -3.68 -5.32 10.20
N GLN A 37 -2.89 -5.96 9.32
CA GLN A 37 -1.93 -6.97 9.78
C GLN A 37 -0.76 -6.35 10.56
N LEU A 38 -0.27 -5.17 10.14
CA LEU A 38 0.77 -4.45 10.88
C LEU A 38 0.28 -3.99 12.25
N LEU A 39 -0.98 -3.58 12.37
CA LEU A 39 -1.60 -3.20 13.65
C LEU A 39 -1.55 -4.32 14.70
N ARG A 40 -1.58 -5.58 14.31
CA ARG A 40 -1.43 -6.72 15.22
C ARG A 40 -0.10 -6.72 15.99
N LEU A 41 0.95 -6.12 15.41
CA LEU A 41 2.22 -5.93 16.11
C LEU A 41 2.06 -4.90 17.24
N LYS A 42 1.37 -3.79 16.95
CA LYS A 42 1.08 -2.76 17.98
C LYS A 42 0.19 -3.29 19.10
N GLU A 43 -0.82 -4.09 18.78
CA GLU A 43 -1.68 -4.76 19.77
C GLU A 43 -0.89 -5.69 20.72
N LYS A 44 0.28 -6.13 20.29
CA LYS A 44 1.25 -6.92 21.08
C LYS A 44 2.35 -6.06 21.69
N GLU A 45 2.19 -4.74 21.69
CA GLU A 45 3.19 -3.78 22.21
C GLU A 45 4.58 -3.93 21.56
N ILE A 46 4.64 -4.41 20.30
CA ILE A 46 5.85 -4.53 19.52
C ILE A 46 6.01 -3.24 18.73
N PRO A 47 7.01 -2.38 19.03
CA PRO A 47 7.22 -1.15 18.30
C PRO A 47 7.55 -1.40 16.83
N VAL A 48 6.92 -0.64 15.95
CA VAL A 48 7.10 -0.73 14.49
C VAL A 48 7.70 0.57 13.96
N VAL A 49 8.79 0.45 13.21
CA VAL A 49 9.39 1.56 12.45
C VAL A 49 9.23 1.26 10.96
N ALA A 50 8.60 2.17 10.24
CA ALA A 50 8.54 2.13 8.78
C ALA A 50 9.75 2.86 8.20
N LEU A 51 10.51 2.19 7.34
CA LEU A 51 11.68 2.73 6.64
C LEU A 51 11.34 2.84 5.16
N VAL A 52 11.42 4.06 4.61
CA VAL A 52 11.03 4.35 3.23
C VAL A 52 12.21 4.95 2.48
N ASP A 53 12.87 4.15 1.66
CA ASP A 53 13.99 4.64 0.86
C ASP A 53 13.57 5.27 -0.47
N LYS A 54 12.50 4.75 -1.10
CA LYS A 54 12.06 5.20 -2.43
C LYS A 54 10.62 5.68 -2.47
N VAL A 55 9.67 4.88 -1.97
CA VAL A 55 8.25 5.21 -2.10
C VAL A 55 7.38 4.54 -1.03
N ALA A 56 6.55 5.34 -0.38
CA ALA A 56 5.36 4.91 0.35
C ALA A 56 4.24 5.89 0.02
N ALA A 57 3.46 5.60 -1.01
CA ALA A 57 2.44 6.49 -1.53
C ALA A 57 1.08 5.79 -1.57
N SER A 58 -0.02 6.56 -1.45
CA SER A 58 -1.38 6.02 -1.49
C SER A 58 -1.53 4.85 -0.50
N GLY A 59 -1.95 3.66 -0.95
CA GLY A 59 -2.01 2.45 -0.12
C GLY A 59 -0.69 2.12 0.60
N GLY A 60 0.46 2.44 0.00
CA GLY A 60 1.77 2.29 0.65
C GLY A 60 1.92 3.20 1.86
N TYR A 61 1.46 4.45 1.76
CA TYR A 61 1.44 5.37 2.90
C TYR A 61 0.41 4.95 3.96
N LEU A 62 -0.76 4.43 3.53
CA LEU A 62 -1.74 3.84 4.44
C LEU A 62 -1.13 2.73 5.32
N MET A 63 -0.25 1.92 4.77
CA MET A 63 0.49 0.92 5.53
C MET A 63 1.53 1.56 6.46
N ALA A 64 2.26 2.58 5.99
CA ALA A 64 3.29 3.24 6.78
C ALA A 64 2.72 3.97 8.00
N THR A 65 1.53 4.57 7.89
CA THR A 65 0.91 5.37 8.96
C THR A 65 0.66 4.61 10.25
N VAL A 66 0.51 3.29 10.21
CA VAL A 66 0.30 2.48 11.43
C VAL A 66 1.57 2.26 12.24
N ALA A 67 2.74 2.55 11.68
CA ALA A 67 4.01 2.47 12.40
C ALA A 67 4.10 3.55 13.49
N ASP A 68 4.88 3.27 14.55
CA ASP A 68 5.15 4.23 15.62
C ASP A 68 6.09 5.34 15.16
N LYS A 69 6.94 5.04 14.18
CA LYS A 69 7.84 5.99 13.53
C LYS A 69 7.96 5.70 12.05
N ILE A 70 7.92 6.76 11.24
CA ILE A 70 8.17 6.71 9.79
C ILE A 70 9.45 7.46 9.51
N ILE A 71 10.43 6.80 8.94
CA ILE A 71 11.71 7.36 8.54
C ILE A 71 11.80 7.28 7.02
N ALA A 72 12.10 8.39 6.37
CA ALA A 72 12.19 8.44 4.91
C ALA A 72 13.52 8.99 4.44
N ALA A 73 14.01 8.47 3.31
CA ALA A 73 15.13 9.09 2.61
C ALA A 73 14.72 10.48 2.06
N PRO A 74 15.67 11.41 1.84
CA PRO A 74 15.35 12.78 1.41
C PRO A 74 14.48 12.87 0.14
N PHE A 75 14.68 11.95 -0.82
CA PHE A 75 13.97 11.90 -2.09
C PHE A 75 12.90 10.82 -2.17
N ALA A 76 12.58 10.15 -1.07
CA ALA A 76 11.49 9.20 -1.03
C ALA A 76 10.14 9.87 -1.34
N ILE A 77 9.32 9.25 -2.16
CA ILE A 77 7.96 9.71 -2.50
C ILE A 77 7.03 9.28 -1.38
N ILE A 78 6.36 10.25 -0.76
CA ILE A 78 5.48 10.07 0.40
C ILE A 78 4.13 10.74 0.14
N GLY A 79 3.04 10.18 0.66
CA GLY A 79 1.72 10.79 0.60
C GLY A 79 0.86 10.19 -0.51
N SER A 80 0.47 10.98 -1.51
CA SER A 80 -0.54 10.58 -2.52
C SER A 80 -1.81 10.07 -1.84
N ILE A 81 -2.30 10.85 -0.86
CA ILE A 81 -3.48 10.54 -0.06
C ILE A 81 -4.71 10.92 -0.86
N GLY A 82 -5.14 10.01 -1.69
CA GLY A 82 -6.26 10.20 -2.59
C GLY A 82 -6.71 8.87 -3.18
N VAL A 83 -7.84 8.91 -3.90
CA VAL A 83 -8.44 7.73 -4.53
C VAL A 83 -8.74 8.05 -5.98
N VAL A 84 -8.41 7.14 -6.86
CA VAL A 84 -8.64 7.26 -8.30
C VAL A 84 -9.28 6.00 -8.85
N ALA A 85 -10.24 6.15 -9.74
CA ALA A 85 -10.72 5.09 -10.61
C ALA A 85 -10.51 5.49 -12.07
N GLN A 86 -9.89 4.62 -12.85
CA GLN A 86 -9.66 4.82 -14.28
C GLN A 86 -10.27 3.67 -15.06
N LEU A 87 -11.20 3.99 -15.95
CA LEU A 87 -11.89 3.01 -16.75
C LEU A 87 -12.01 3.52 -18.19
N PRO A 88 -11.30 2.92 -19.17
CA PRO A 88 -11.56 3.22 -20.57
C PRO A 88 -12.95 2.77 -20.96
N ASN A 89 -13.62 3.51 -21.85
CA ASN A 89 -14.93 3.13 -22.38
C ASN A 89 -14.87 2.99 -23.90
N PHE A 90 -15.14 1.80 -24.38
CA PHE A 90 -15.12 1.43 -25.81
C PHE A 90 -16.53 1.33 -26.42
N ASN A 91 -17.60 1.71 -25.71
CA ASN A 91 -18.97 1.57 -26.19
C ASN A 91 -19.17 2.17 -27.58
N ARG A 92 -18.79 3.44 -27.81
CA ARG A 92 -18.94 4.11 -29.10
C ARG A 92 -18.14 3.47 -30.22
N TRP A 93 -17.03 2.81 -29.91
CA TRP A 93 -16.26 2.08 -30.89
C TRP A 93 -16.96 0.78 -31.29
N LEU A 94 -17.51 0.03 -30.34
CA LEU A 94 -18.30 -1.18 -30.61
C LEU A 94 -19.54 -0.87 -31.45
N GLU A 95 -20.29 0.18 -31.13
CA GLU A 95 -21.44 0.66 -31.90
C GLU A 95 -21.06 0.92 -33.37
N LYS A 96 -19.92 1.58 -33.63
CA LYS A 96 -19.43 1.83 -34.98
C LYS A 96 -19.03 0.55 -35.76
N GLN A 97 -18.68 -0.52 -35.05
CA GLN A 97 -18.37 -1.82 -35.63
C GLN A 97 -19.60 -2.73 -35.78
N GLY A 98 -20.81 -2.24 -35.43
CA GLY A 98 -22.04 -3.03 -35.46
C GLY A 98 -22.07 -4.14 -34.40
N VAL A 99 -21.35 -3.95 -33.30
CA VAL A 99 -21.31 -4.90 -32.18
C VAL A 99 -22.20 -4.39 -31.05
N ASP A 100 -23.20 -5.14 -30.69
CA ASP A 100 -24.06 -4.90 -29.56
C ASP A 100 -23.45 -5.50 -28.30
N PHE A 101 -23.48 -4.74 -27.21
CA PHE A 101 -23.05 -5.20 -25.88
C PHE A 101 -24.26 -5.25 -24.94
N GLU A 102 -24.59 -6.44 -24.50
CA GLU A 102 -25.67 -6.67 -23.53
C GLU A 102 -25.06 -6.92 -22.14
N GLN A 103 -25.59 -6.20 -21.15
CA GLN A 103 -25.24 -6.40 -19.74
C GLN A 103 -26.53 -6.51 -18.92
N VAL A 104 -26.78 -7.68 -18.37
CA VAL A 104 -27.89 -7.92 -17.47
C VAL A 104 -27.42 -7.98 -16.04
N THR A 105 -27.96 -7.14 -15.16
CA THR A 105 -27.61 -7.09 -13.74
C THR A 105 -28.85 -7.15 -12.85
N ALA A 106 -28.68 -7.76 -11.69
CA ALA A 106 -29.63 -7.65 -10.59
C ALA A 106 -29.03 -6.77 -9.49
N GLY A 107 -29.82 -5.79 -9.03
CA GLY A 107 -29.37 -4.74 -8.10
C GLY A 107 -28.96 -3.46 -8.80
N LYS A 108 -29.57 -2.33 -8.39
CA LYS A 108 -29.47 -1.02 -9.03
C LYS A 108 -28.01 -0.55 -9.27
N HIS A 109 -27.12 -0.81 -8.32
CA HIS A 109 -25.73 -0.34 -8.35
C HIS A 109 -24.72 -1.49 -8.51
N LYS A 110 -25.16 -2.65 -9.04
CA LYS A 110 -24.25 -3.79 -9.26
C LYS A 110 -23.11 -3.47 -10.23
N ARG A 111 -23.36 -2.56 -11.18
CA ARG A 111 -22.38 -1.97 -12.11
C ARG A 111 -22.70 -0.49 -12.26
N THR A 112 -21.81 0.36 -11.86
CA THR A 112 -21.93 1.82 -12.01
C THR A 112 -21.38 2.26 -13.35
N LEU A 113 -20.13 1.89 -13.66
CA LEU A 113 -19.50 2.11 -14.96
C LEU A 113 -19.03 0.80 -15.57
N THR A 114 -18.94 0.77 -16.89
CA THR A 114 -18.53 -0.38 -17.69
C THR A 114 -17.60 0.03 -18.83
N MET A 115 -16.72 -0.88 -19.22
CA MET A 115 -15.80 -0.65 -20.36
C MET A 115 -16.51 -0.69 -21.71
N PHE A 116 -17.58 -1.45 -21.87
CA PHE A 116 -18.17 -1.73 -23.17
C PHE A 116 -19.59 -1.22 -23.32
N GLY A 117 -20.35 -1.16 -22.25
CA GLY A 117 -21.71 -0.61 -22.27
C GLY A 117 -21.73 0.91 -22.15
N LYS A 118 -22.92 1.48 -22.33
CA LYS A 118 -23.15 2.91 -22.19
C LYS A 118 -23.09 3.30 -20.71
N ASN A 119 -22.23 4.25 -20.39
CA ASN A 119 -22.14 4.82 -19.03
C ASN A 119 -23.12 5.96 -18.85
N THR A 120 -23.84 5.98 -17.75
CA THR A 120 -24.83 7.01 -17.40
C THR A 120 -24.24 8.03 -16.43
N ASP A 121 -24.85 9.21 -16.34
CA ASP A 121 -24.44 10.24 -15.38
C ASP A 121 -24.73 9.78 -13.95
N GLU A 122 -25.85 9.09 -13.72
CA GLU A 122 -26.15 8.45 -12.42
C GLU A 122 -25.03 7.47 -12.00
N GLY A 123 -24.54 6.65 -12.92
CA GLY A 123 -23.43 5.73 -12.66
C GLY A 123 -22.13 6.46 -12.33
N ARG A 124 -21.86 7.62 -12.97
CA ARG A 124 -20.69 8.45 -12.68
C ARG A 124 -20.77 9.07 -11.29
N GLU A 125 -21.93 9.65 -10.94
CA GLU A 125 -22.14 10.23 -9.61
C GLU A 125 -22.03 9.14 -8.53
N LYS A 126 -22.61 7.97 -8.74
CA LYS A 126 -22.47 6.88 -7.76
C LYS A 126 -21.02 6.42 -7.58
N LEU A 127 -20.24 6.31 -8.65
CA LEU A 127 -18.82 5.99 -8.54
C LEU A 127 -18.07 7.08 -7.77
N LYS A 128 -18.38 8.36 -8.01
CA LYS A 128 -17.77 9.48 -7.29
C LYS A 128 -18.08 9.44 -5.80
N GLU A 129 -19.33 9.13 -5.41
CA GLU A 129 -19.69 8.91 -4.01
C GLU A 129 -18.87 7.77 -3.38
N ASP A 130 -18.74 6.64 -4.08
CA ASP A 130 -17.97 5.49 -3.60
C ASP A 130 -16.47 5.85 -3.40
N LEU A 131 -15.90 6.65 -4.31
CA LEU A 131 -14.53 7.14 -4.19
C LEU A 131 -14.35 8.10 -3.01
N GLU A 132 -15.32 8.99 -2.78
CA GLU A 132 -15.28 9.93 -1.66
C GLU A 132 -15.41 9.17 -0.33
N GLU A 133 -16.26 8.18 -0.22
CA GLU A 133 -16.36 7.32 0.97
C GLU A 133 -15.02 6.66 1.30
N ILE A 134 -14.36 6.11 0.28
CA ILE A 134 -13.04 5.51 0.45
C ILE A 134 -12.00 6.57 0.88
N HIS A 135 -12.06 7.77 0.30
CA HIS A 135 -11.16 8.87 0.65
C HIS A 135 -11.34 9.31 2.11
N VAL A 136 -12.57 9.41 2.59
CA VAL A 136 -12.89 9.68 3.99
C VAL A 136 -12.34 8.59 4.91
N LEU A 137 -12.51 7.31 4.56
CA LEU A 137 -11.92 6.20 5.33
C LEU A 137 -10.40 6.31 5.39
N PHE A 138 -9.75 6.69 4.30
CA PHE A 138 -8.30 6.88 4.24
C PHE A 138 -7.86 8.03 5.16
N LYS A 139 -8.53 9.20 5.07
CA LYS A 139 -8.27 10.35 5.95
C LYS A 139 -8.41 9.97 7.42
N ASN A 140 -9.49 9.30 7.77
CA ASN A 140 -9.76 8.86 9.14
C ASN A 140 -8.68 7.90 9.68
N GLN A 141 -8.21 6.98 8.84
CA GLN A 141 -7.12 6.06 9.21
C GLN A 141 -5.83 6.83 9.53
N ILE A 142 -5.47 7.82 8.69
CA ILE A 142 -4.28 8.65 8.92
C ILE A 142 -4.43 9.44 10.21
N GLN A 143 -5.52 10.16 10.41
CA GLN A 143 -5.75 10.96 11.60
C GLN A 143 -5.73 10.13 12.89
N LYS A 144 -6.23 8.88 12.84
CA LYS A 144 -6.20 7.96 13.97
C LYS A 144 -4.77 7.66 14.44
N TYR A 145 -3.82 7.48 13.54
CA TYR A 145 -2.45 7.09 13.88
C TYR A 145 -1.44 8.23 13.80
N ARG A 146 -1.81 9.31 13.13
CA ARG A 146 -1.02 10.52 12.94
C ARG A 146 -1.86 11.77 13.23
N PRO A 147 -2.31 11.96 14.49
CA PRO A 147 -3.28 13.01 14.84
C PRO A 147 -2.75 14.44 14.68
N SER A 148 -1.44 14.62 14.61
CA SER A 148 -0.80 15.94 14.44
C SER A 148 -0.79 16.43 12.97
N ILE A 149 -1.15 15.56 12.01
CA ILE A 149 -1.18 15.95 10.59
C ILE A 149 -2.41 16.82 10.31
N ASP A 150 -2.21 17.93 9.64
CA ASP A 150 -3.30 18.69 9.00
C ASP A 150 -3.79 17.91 7.77
N ILE A 151 -4.82 17.09 7.98
CA ILE A 151 -5.29 16.15 6.97
C ILE A 151 -5.84 16.85 5.72
N GLU A 152 -6.48 17.98 5.86
CA GLU A 152 -7.05 18.70 4.73
C GLU A 152 -5.95 19.29 3.82
N LYS A 153 -4.81 19.59 4.39
CA LYS A 153 -3.65 20.08 3.64
C LYS A 153 -2.93 18.99 2.86
N VAL A 154 -2.96 17.75 3.34
CA VAL A 154 -2.18 16.66 2.78
C VAL A 154 -3.00 15.58 2.05
N ALA A 155 -4.33 15.57 2.23
CA ALA A 155 -5.21 14.60 1.59
C ALA A 155 -5.78 15.11 0.25
N THR A 156 -4.95 15.73 -0.57
CA THR A 156 -5.29 16.29 -1.88
C THR A 156 -4.98 15.36 -3.05
N GLY A 157 -4.40 14.18 -2.78
CA GLY A 157 -3.90 13.27 -3.79
C GLY A 157 -2.46 13.57 -4.25
N GLU A 158 -1.87 14.67 -3.78
CA GLU A 158 -0.48 15.03 -4.07
C GLU A 158 0.51 14.13 -3.33
N TYR A 159 1.71 14.05 -3.84
CA TYR A 159 2.85 13.43 -3.16
C TYR A 159 3.94 14.46 -2.87
N TRP A 160 4.76 14.16 -1.89
CA TRP A 160 5.90 14.99 -1.50
C TRP A 160 7.16 14.15 -1.40
N TYR A 161 8.31 14.77 -1.62
CA TYR A 161 9.59 14.14 -1.30
C TYR A 161 9.84 14.17 0.21
N GLY A 162 10.63 13.24 0.70
CA GLY A 162 10.87 13.00 2.13
C GLY A 162 11.12 14.27 2.93
N THR A 163 12.01 15.16 2.44
CA THR A 163 12.31 16.44 3.11
C THR A 163 11.06 17.29 3.31
N ARG A 164 10.22 17.43 2.28
CA ARG A 164 8.97 18.18 2.39
C ARG A 164 7.93 17.45 3.20
N ALA A 165 7.90 16.13 3.11
CA ALA A 165 7.01 15.28 3.91
C ALA A 165 7.28 15.41 5.41
N LEU A 166 8.54 15.64 5.82
CA LEU A 166 8.89 15.94 7.22
C LEU A 166 8.26 17.24 7.70
N GLU A 167 8.35 18.31 6.91
CA GLU A 167 7.75 19.60 7.24
C GLU A 167 6.22 19.52 7.37
N LEU A 168 5.59 18.64 6.61
CA LEU A 168 4.15 18.40 6.63
C LEU A 168 3.73 17.38 7.73
N GLY A 169 4.67 16.83 8.50
CA GLY A 169 4.40 15.85 9.53
C GLY A 169 4.07 14.44 9.03
N LEU A 170 4.23 14.20 7.71
CA LEU A 170 3.96 12.89 7.11
C LEU A 170 5.01 11.83 7.49
N VAL A 171 6.24 12.25 7.82
CA VAL A 171 7.31 11.41 8.32
C VAL A 171 7.95 12.03 9.56
N ASP A 172 8.65 11.23 10.36
CA ASP A 172 9.19 11.65 11.66
C ASP A 172 10.67 12.06 11.60
N SER A 173 11.40 11.54 10.62
CA SER A 173 12.81 11.92 10.41
C SER A 173 13.28 11.57 9.00
N ILE A 174 14.37 12.24 8.60
CA ILE A 174 15.02 11.99 7.31
C ILE A 174 16.31 11.20 7.56
N GLN A 175 16.33 9.99 7.01
CA GLN A 175 17.46 9.08 7.07
C GLN A 175 17.23 7.94 6.08
N THR A 176 18.28 7.35 5.51
CA THR A 176 18.14 6.10 4.76
C THR A 176 17.93 4.91 5.71
N SER A 177 17.33 3.84 5.20
CA SER A 177 17.16 2.63 6.01
C SER A 177 18.52 2.03 6.41
N ASP A 178 19.52 2.14 5.56
CA ASP A 178 20.86 1.60 5.84
C ASP A 178 21.55 2.38 6.97
N ASP A 179 21.51 3.72 6.95
CA ASP A 179 22.04 4.55 8.04
C ASP A 179 21.32 4.28 9.36
N TYR A 180 19.98 4.15 9.32
CA TYR A 180 19.20 3.80 10.51
C TYR A 180 19.62 2.45 11.10
N LEU A 181 19.84 1.44 10.27
CA LEU A 181 20.29 0.12 10.73
C LEU A 181 21.73 0.16 11.25
N LEU A 182 22.61 0.91 10.58
CA LEU A 182 24.02 1.12 11.05
C LEU A 182 24.06 1.80 12.42
N ASP A 183 23.14 2.70 12.71
CA ASP A 183 23.02 3.28 14.04
C ASP A 183 22.50 2.28 15.08
N LEU A 184 21.56 1.44 14.70
CA LEU A 184 21.00 0.45 15.61
C LEU A 184 21.97 -0.65 16.01
N ILE A 185 22.83 -1.14 15.09
CA ILE A 185 23.79 -2.21 15.41
C ILE A 185 24.81 -1.82 16.49
N LYS A 186 24.96 -0.53 16.78
CA LYS A 186 25.83 -0.05 17.87
C LYS A 186 25.30 -0.43 19.26
N THR A 187 23.99 -0.72 19.36
CA THR A 187 23.31 -0.92 20.64
C THR A 187 22.38 -2.14 20.67
N ARG A 188 22.13 -2.79 19.54
CA ARG A 188 21.17 -3.90 19.41
C ARG A 188 21.63 -4.91 18.37
N ASP A 189 21.27 -6.16 18.58
CA ASP A 189 21.38 -7.19 17.54
C ASP A 189 20.29 -7.00 16.50
N ILE A 190 20.62 -7.18 15.21
CA ILE A 190 19.72 -7.04 14.09
C ILE A 190 19.58 -8.39 13.38
N TYR A 191 18.36 -8.85 13.23
CA TYR A 191 18.01 -10.07 12.52
C TYR A 191 17.21 -9.73 11.27
N LYS A 192 17.66 -10.21 10.11
CA LYS A 192 16.89 -10.13 8.87
C LYS A 192 15.92 -11.29 8.79
N VAL A 193 14.62 -10.98 8.69
CA VAL A 193 13.58 -11.99 8.52
C VAL A 193 13.16 -12.04 7.06
N GLU A 194 13.33 -13.18 6.42
CA GLU A 194 12.92 -13.44 5.05
C GLU A 194 12.00 -14.65 4.95
N PHE A 195 10.88 -14.48 4.26
CA PHE A 195 9.97 -15.58 3.94
C PHE A 195 10.31 -16.16 2.57
N LYS A 196 10.95 -17.32 2.57
CA LYS A 196 11.19 -18.05 1.33
C LYS A 196 9.92 -18.81 0.93
N LYS A 197 9.29 -18.42 -0.17
CA LYS A 197 8.27 -19.28 -0.79
C LYS A 197 8.94 -20.58 -1.23
N ALA A 198 8.37 -21.72 -0.84
CA ALA A 198 8.82 -23.01 -1.38
C ALA A 198 8.70 -22.95 -2.91
N LYS A 199 9.81 -23.12 -3.62
CA LYS A 199 9.79 -23.19 -5.10
C LYS A 199 8.86 -24.33 -5.50
N LYS A 200 7.91 -24.06 -6.40
CA LYS A 200 7.06 -25.11 -6.97
C LYS A 200 7.95 -26.17 -7.63
N LEU A 201 7.54 -27.43 -7.56
CA LEU A 201 8.29 -28.54 -8.13
C LEU A 201 8.64 -28.32 -9.62
N THR A 202 7.74 -27.64 -10.36
CA THR A 202 7.92 -27.21 -11.75
C THR A 202 9.08 -26.24 -11.94
N GLU A 203 9.32 -25.30 -11.02
CA GLU A 203 10.47 -24.36 -11.10
C GLU A 203 11.79 -25.08 -10.78
N LYS A 204 11.77 -26.07 -9.86
CA LYS A 204 12.94 -26.91 -9.59
C LYS A 204 13.31 -27.76 -10.79
N LEU A 205 12.34 -28.33 -11.48
CA LEU A 205 12.55 -29.12 -12.70
C LEU A 205 13.07 -28.28 -13.87
N LEU A 206 12.55 -27.04 -14.04
CA LEU A 206 13.04 -26.10 -15.05
C LEU A 206 14.50 -25.69 -14.79
N HIS A 207 14.89 -25.38 -13.56
CA HIS A 207 16.28 -25.08 -13.20
C HIS A 207 17.21 -26.28 -13.36
N MET A 208 16.75 -27.49 -13.06
CA MET A 208 17.52 -28.73 -13.31
C MET A 208 17.71 -28.98 -14.81
N GLY A 209 16.69 -28.74 -15.64
CA GLY A 209 16.77 -28.84 -17.07
C GLY A 209 17.77 -27.84 -17.68
N GLN A 210 17.73 -26.56 -17.25
CA GLN A 210 18.69 -25.54 -17.70
C GLN A 210 20.13 -25.84 -17.27
N ALA A 211 20.34 -26.41 -16.10
CA ALA A 211 21.68 -26.80 -15.64
C ALA A 211 22.27 -27.99 -16.41
N LEU A 212 21.43 -28.83 -17.02
CA LEU A 212 21.86 -29.96 -17.88
C LEU A 212 22.18 -29.50 -19.31
N PHE A 213 21.60 -28.40 -19.81
CA PHE A 213 21.84 -27.89 -21.15
C PHE A 213 23.03 -26.89 -21.22
N ASN A 214 23.55 -26.44 -20.08
CA ASN A 214 24.69 -25.51 -20.00
C ASN A 214 26.02 -26.23 -19.62
N ARG A 215 26.10 -27.53 -19.83
CA ARG A 215 27.33 -28.32 -19.82
C ARG A 215 27.61 -28.80 -21.26
#